data_4bdccaa72d87e1c57b3932897e79dc5d
#
_entry.id   4bdccaa72d87e1c57b3932897e79dc5d
#
_cell.length_a   1.000
_cell.length_b   1.000
_cell.length_c   1.000
_cell.angle_alpha   90.00
_cell.angle_beta   90.00
_cell.angle_gamma   90.00
#
_symmetry.space_group_name_H-M   'P 1'
#
loop_
_entity.id
_entity.type
_entity.pdbx_description
1 polymer ?
#
loop_
_entity_poly.entity_id
_entity_poly.type
_entity_poly.pdbx_seq_one_letter_code
_entity_poly.pdbx_strand_id
1 'polypeptide(L)'
;MRTIGWLLLLIGGLAGGLSSAAGQPSAPPDTTRGDAVAPSPAPASGDLAEQGGALEATPLFYVAEDAATLHNRSGLNAPVTRLAMRTPVRRLSCEADWCRVRTDGGTTGYVAADALSNVWIRVSKRKRRVYVYRGAELAHAFEADMAYNAFADKKRNGGKTRPDHWRTPEGTFYVVHKNPQSEFYKALVLNYPKVEDARRGLDAGLISRAQYEAIRQAQQEHRMPPMGTDLGGWIEIHGDGTGDATAWTQGCVAIRNGAMDVIWEQVRVGTPVLIE
;
A
#
# COMPACT_ATOMS: atom_id res chain seq x y z
N MET A 1 44.48 -0.60 37.85
CA MET A 1 45.78 0.07 37.59
C MET A 1 45.90 0.40 36.14
N ARG A 2 46.00 1.61 35.85
CA ARG A 2 46.46 2.50 34.78
C ARG A 2 45.34 3.29 34.12
N THR A 3 45.24 4.45 34.64
CA THR A 3 44.75 5.76 34.22
C THR A 3 45.65 6.36 33.13
N ILE A 4 45.16 7.46 32.53
CA ILE A 4 45.81 8.51 31.70
C ILE A 4 45.23 8.49 30.29
N GLY A 5 44.71 9.59 29.73
CA GLY A 5 44.65 11.00 30.11
C GLY A 5 44.02 11.84 29.01
N TRP A 6 43.53 12.92 29.40
CA TRP A 6 42.93 14.05 28.65
C TRP A 6 43.86 14.66 27.58
N LEU A 7 43.28 15.20 26.52
CA LEU A 7 43.78 16.43 25.91
C LEU A 7 42.63 17.25 25.26
N LEU A 8 42.30 18.35 25.93
CA LEU A 8 41.61 19.54 25.42
C LEU A 8 42.58 20.37 24.58
N LEU A 9 42.15 20.93 23.48
CA LEU A 9 42.79 22.09 22.83
C LEU A 9 41.72 23.03 22.32
N LEU A 10 41.55 24.15 23.03
CA LEU A 10 40.89 25.41 22.68
C LEU A 10 41.93 26.37 22.11
N ILE A 11 41.68 27.01 20.98
CA ILE A 11 42.18 28.33 20.55
C ILE A 11 41.18 28.80 19.48
N GLY A 12 40.44 29.90 19.53
CA GLY A 12 40.69 31.19 20.11
C GLY A 12 40.95 32.25 19.04
N GLY A 13 39.92 33.09 18.74
CA GLY A 13 40.06 34.50 18.36
C GLY A 13 40.27 34.80 16.87
N LEU A 14 39.65 35.77 16.26
CA LEU A 14 39.44 37.18 16.51
C LEU A 14 38.68 37.81 15.32
N ALA A 15 37.96 38.83 15.65
CA ALA A 15 37.15 39.73 14.85
C ALA A 15 37.95 40.58 13.86
N GLY A 16 37.27 41.10 12.85
CA GLY A 16 37.75 42.17 11.97
C GLY A 16 36.64 42.62 11.04
N GLY A 17 35.84 43.58 11.45
CA GLY A 17 34.95 44.32 10.57
C GLY A 17 35.69 45.36 9.78
N LEU A 18 35.14 45.76 8.60
CA LEU A 18 35.24 47.08 8.03
C LEU A 18 34.12 47.32 7.04
N SER A 19 33.37 48.35 7.34
CA SER A 19 32.39 49.04 6.55
C SER A 19 33.06 49.81 5.38
N SER A 20 32.46 49.81 4.19
CA SER A 20 32.57 50.96 3.35
C SER A 20 31.49 51.05 2.29
N ALA A 21 31.03 52.22 2.12
CA ALA A 21 29.87 52.73 1.44
C ALA A 21 30.00 52.86 -0.10
N ALA A 22 28.83 53.01 -0.70
CA ALA A 22 28.46 53.88 -1.81
C ALA A 22 28.95 53.59 -3.23
N GLY A 23 28.00 53.53 -4.13
CA GLY A 23 28.19 53.68 -5.55
C GLY A 23 26.96 53.24 -6.35
N GLN A 24 25.97 54.10 -6.52
CA GLN A 24 24.98 53.97 -7.60
C GLN A 24 25.62 54.42 -8.93
N PRO A 25 25.37 53.71 -10.00
CA PRO A 25 25.41 54.31 -11.34
C PRO A 25 24.01 54.36 -11.95
N SER A 26 23.78 55.53 -12.52
CA SER A 26 22.72 56.02 -13.35
C SER A 26 22.23 55.06 -14.45
N ALA A 27 20.93 55.15 -14.72
CA ALA A 27 20.22 54.51 -15.81
C ALA A 27 20.64 55.06 -17.19
N PRO A 28 20.69 54.23 -18.23
CA PRO A 28 20.67 54.71 -19.61
C PRO A 28 19.21 54.70 -20.17
N PRO A 29 18.98 55.43 -21.29
CA PRO A 29 17.65 55.83 -21.72
C PRO A 29 16.89 54.75 -22.50
N ASP A 30 15.59 54.88 -22.37
CA ASP A 30 14.50 54.24 -23.10
C ASP A 30 14.67 54.34 -24.62
N THR A 31 14.65 53.22 -25.31
CA THR A 31 14.17 53.05 -26.70
C THR A 31 13.99 51.56 -27.00
N THR A 32 12.77 51.11 -27.05
CA THR A 32 12.15 50.49 -28.24
C THR A 32 10.78 49.92 -27.87
N ARG A 33 9.81 50.48 -28.53
CA ARG A 33 8.44 50.00 -28.64
C ARG A 33 8.45 48.63 -29.30
N GLY A 34 8.23 47.59 -28.51
CA GLY A 34 7.99 46.22 -28.98
C GLY A 34 6.56 45.80 -28.62
N ASP A 35 5.81 45.38 -29.62
CA ASP A 35 4.42 45.01 -29.56
C ASP A 35 4.12 44.10 -28.38
N ALA A 36 3.20 44.51 -27.53
CA ALA A 36 2.66 43.72 -26.45
C ALA A 36 1.80 42.60 -27.05
N VAL A 37 2.35 41.36 -27.10
CA VAL A 37 1.56 40.15 -27.26
C VAL A 37 0.72 40.02 -26.00
N ALA A 38 -0.59 40.12 -26.14
CA ALA A 38 -1.55 39.91 -25.08
C ALA A 38 -1.35 38.53 -24.48
N PRO A 39 -1.32 38.36 -23.14
CA PRO A 39 -1.27 37.05 -22.54
C PRO A 39 -2.54 36.26 -22.92
N SER A 40 -2.34 35.04 -23.41
CA SER A 40 -3.42 34.07 -23.66
C SER A 40 -4.27 33.97 -22.40
N PRO A 41 -5.61 33.99 -22.47
CA PRO A 41 -6.44 33.87 -21.29
C PRO A 41 -6.13 32.53 -20.58
N ALA A 42 -5.88 32.63 -19.27
CA ALA A 42 -5.78 31.45 -18.42
C ALA A 42 -7.08 30.64 -18.56
N PRO A 43 -7.04 29.29 -18.59
CA PRO A 43 -8.24 28.48 -18.65
C PRO A 43 -9.15 28.85 -17.49
N ALA A 44 -10.44 29.03 -17.77
CA ALA A 44 -11.44 29.42 -16.80
C ALA A 44 -11.49 28.40 -15.66
N SER A 45 -11.54 28.87 -14.43
CA SER A 45 -11.54 28.04 -13.20
C SER A 45 -12.66 26.98 -13.16
N GLY A 46 -13.67 27.07 -14.02
CA GLY A 46 -14.75 26.10 -14.19
C GLY A 46 -14.28 24.76 -14.80
N ASP A 47 -13.36 24.80 -15.78
CA ASP A 47 -12.89 23.59 -16.47
C ASP A 47 -12.08 22.64 -15.57
N LEU A 48 -11.36 23.18 -14.58
CA LEU A 48 -10.57 22.36 -13.67
C LEU A 48 -11.44 21.66 -12.61
N ALA A 49 -12.52 22.30 -12.17
CA ALA A 49 -13.46 21.71 -11.22
C ALA A 49 -14.31 20.61 -11.89
N GLU A 50 -14.72 20.80 -13.13
CA GLU A 50 -15.48 19.82 -13.90
C GLU A 50 -14.65 18.59 -14.29
N GLN A 51 -13.37 18.79 -14.65
CA GLN A 51 -12.42 17.69 -14.88
C GLN A 51 -12.06 16.94 -13.59
N GLY A 52 -11.99 17.61 -12.44
CA GLY A 52 -11.79 17.01 -11.12
C GLY A 52 -12.96 16.10 -10.73
N GLY A 53 -14.20 16.58 -10.86
CA GLY A 53 -15.41 15.81 -10.57
C GLY A 53 -15.59 14.58 -11.47
N ALA A 54 -15.28 14.71 -12.78
CA ALA A 54 -15.34 13.60 -13.73
C ALA A 54 -14.27 12.51 -13.43
N LEU A 55 -13.10 12.91 -12.91
CA LEU A 55 -12.04 11.98 -12.52
C LEU A 55 -12.39 11.20 -11.24
N GLU A 56 -13.02 11.85 -10.26
CA GLU A 56 -13.47 11.18 -9.04
C GLU A 56 -14.55 10.13 -9.32
N ALA A 57 -15.42 10.34 -10.31
CA ALA A 57 -16.41 9.39 -10.75
C ALA A 57 -15.82 8.21 -11.55
N THR A 58 -14.56 8.30 -12.00
CA THR A 58 -13.92 7.26 -12.81
C THR A 58 -13.50 6.07 -11.96
N PRO A 59 -13.83 4.81 -12.37
CA PRO A 59 -13.54 3.64 -11.56
C PRO A 59 -12.05 3.47 -11.25
N LEU A 60 -11.74 3.24 -9.96
CA LEU A 60 -10.40 2.98 -9.48
C LEU A 60 -10.06 1.49 -9.67
N PHE A 61 -8.92 1.25 -10.25
CA PHE A 61 -8.29 -0.07 -10.41
C PHE A 61 -6.88 -0.03 -9.83
N TYR A 62 -6.25 -1.17 -9.73
CA TYR A 62 -4.83 -1.30 -9.38
C TYR A 62 -4.16 -2.35 -10.26
N VAL A 63 -2.85 -2.27 -10.41
CA VAL A 63 -2.03 -3.29 -11.08
C VAL A 63 -2.03 -4.56 -10.22
N ALA A 64 -2.50 -5.66 -10.77
CA ALA A 64 -2.67 -6.96 -10.11
C ALA A 64 -1.63 -8.01 -10.53
N GLU A 65 -0.55 -7.58 -11.16
CA GLU A 65 0.64 -8.35 -11.51
C GLU A 65 1.87 -7.73 -10.83
N ASP A 66 3.01 -8.42 -10.83
CA ASP A 66 4.26 -7.91 -10.25
C ASP A 66 4.64 -6.56 -10.85
N ALA A 67 4.38 -6.37 -12.14
CA ALA A 67 4.41 -5.07 -12.79
C ALA A 67 3.65 -5.11 -14.12
N ALA A 68 3.02 -4.00 -14.49
CA ALA A 68 2.42 -3.80 -15.80
C ALA A 68 3.15 -2.71 -16.57
N THR A 69 3.21 -2.83 -17.91
CA THR A 69 3.76 -1.77 -18.76
C THR A 69 2.65 -0.83 -19.18
N LEU A 70 2.85 0.47 -18.96
CA LEU A 70 2.01 1.51 -19.53
C LEU A 70 2.54 1.87 -20.91
N HIS A 71 1.70 1.80 -21.92
CA HIS A 71 2.00 2.10 -23.31
C HIS A 71 1.31 3.41 -23.76
N ASN A 72 1.88 4.11 -24.73
CA ASN A 72 1.23 5.31 -25.29
C ASN A 72 0.13 4.99 -26.32
N ARG A 73 0.07 3.74 -26.80
CA ARG A 73 -0.95 3.21 -27.71
C ARG A 73 -1.41 1.83 -27.24
N SER A 74 -2.59 1.41 -27.67
CA SER A 74 -3.04 0.03 -27.51
C SER A 74 -2.10 -0.89 -28.30
N GLY A 75 -1.62 -1.96 -27.68
CA GLY A 75 -0.61 -2.87 -28.23
C GLY A 75 0.78 -2.71 -27.60
N LEU A 76 1.66 -3.68 -27.86
CA LEU A 76 2.92 -3.85 -27.12
C LEU A 76 4.08 -2.93 -27.57
N ASN A 77 3.87 -2.03 -28.54
CA ASN A 77 4.99 -1.43 -29.27
C ASN A 77 5.41 -0.01 -28.83
N ALA A 78 4.93 0.51 -27.73
CA ALA A 78 5.29 1.88 -27.30
C ALA A 78 5.29 2.05 -25.79
N PRO A 79 6.24 1.43 -25.07
CA PRO A 79 6.31 1.52 -23.62
C PRO A 79 6.62 2.96 -23.18
N VAL A 80 5.87 3.45 -22.17
CA VAL A 80 6.07 4.75 -21.52
C VAL A 80 6.78 4.56 -20.20
N THR A 81 6.23 3.68 -19.35
CA THR A 81 6.78 3.41 -18.01
C THR A 81 6.29 2.05 -17.51
N ARG A 82 6.92 1.57 -16.44
CA ARG A 82 6.52 0.36 -15.75
C ARG A 82 5.77 0.74 -14.47
N LEU A 83 4.59 0.17 -14.28
CA LEU A 83 3.77 0.34 -13.11
C LEU A 83 3.98 -0.87 -12.19
N ALA A 84 4.40 -0.64 -10.95
CA ALA A 84 4.57 -1.71 -9.97
C ALA A 84 3.22 -2.30 -9.54
N MET A 85 3.25 -3.51 -8.97
CA MET A 85 2.10 -4.12 -8.31
C MET A 85 1.42 -3.11 -7.38
N ARG A 86 0.09 -3.12 -7.35
CA ARG A 86 -0.76 -2.26 -6.54
C ARG A 86 -0.74 -0.77 -6.91
N THR A 87 -0.01 -0.35 -7.94
CA THR A 87 -0.12 1.03 -8.44
C THR A 87 -1.59 1.33 -8.78
N PRO A 88 -2.21 2.34 -8.14
CA PRO A 88 -3.58 2.74 -8.44
C PRO A 88 -3.65 3.43 -9.80
N VAL A 89 -4.72 3.16 -10.54
CA VAL A 89 -5.00 3.79 -11.82
C VAL A 89 -6.50 4.04 -11.97
N ARG A 90 -6.88 5.15 -12.60
CA ARG A 90 -8.25 5.42 -13.03
C ARG A 90 -8.47 4.81 -14.40
N ARG A 91 -9.43 3.88 -14.52
CA ARG A 91 -9.77 3.24 -15.79
C ARG A 91 -10.72 4.14 -16.59
N LEU A 92 -10.24 4.69 -17.69
CA LEU A 92 -11.01 5.61 -18.55
C LEU A 92 -11.90 4.86 -19.53
N SER A 93 -11.35 3.84 -20.20
CA SER A 93 -12.08 2.97 -21.14
C SER A 93 -11.34 1.64 -21.29
N CYS A 94 -12.05 0.62 -21.79
CA CYS A 94 -11.40 -0.62 -22.26
C CYS A 94 -11.94 -0.97 -23.64
N GLU A 95 -11.06 -1.48 -24.48
CA GLU A 95 -11.37 -1.99 -25.81
C GLU A 95 -10.53 -3.26 -26.02
N ALA A 96 -11.21 -4.36 -26.32
CA ALA A 96 -10.62 -5.69 -26.35
C ALA A 96 -9.74 -5.96 -25.12
N ASP A 97 -8.47 -6.32 -25.31
CA ASP A 97 -7.53 -6.69 -24.25
C ASP A 97 -6.77 -5.50 -23.63
N TRP A 98 -7.14 -4.25 -23.96
CA TRP A 98 -6.45 -3.06 -23.52
C TRP A 98 -7.37 -2.08 -22.80
N CYS A 99 -6.91 -1.56 -21.68
CA CYS A 99 -7.58 -0.48 -20.96
C CYS A 99 -6.76 0.81 -21.05
N ARG A 100 -7.39 1.89 -21.44
CA ARG A 100 -6.86 3.24 -21.28
C ARG A 100 -7.01 3.66 -19.83
N VAL A 101 -5.91 4.05 -19.20
CA VAL A 101 -5.86 4.40 -17.78
C VAL A 101 -5.15 5.72 -17.58
N ARG A 102 -5.39 6.32 -16.40
CA ARG A 102 -4.67 7.49 -15.89
C ARG A 102 -4.10 7.17 -14.51
N THR A 103 -2.80 7.39 -14.33
CA THR A 103 -2.12 7.28 -13.03
C THR A 103 -2.42 8.49 -12.15
N ASP A 104 -2.18 8.39 -10.84
CA ASP A 104 -2.31 9.52 -9.90
C ASP A 104 -1.37 10.69 -10.26
N GLY A 105 -0.21 10.40 -10.85
CA GLY A 105 0.70 11.40 -11.41
C GLY A 105 0.23 12.07 -12.71
N GLY A 106 -0.98 11.76 -13.19
CA GLY A 106 -1.60 12.37 -14.36
C GLY A 106 -1.21 11.74 -15.70
N THR A 107 -0.27 10.78 -15.72
CA THR A 107 0.14 10.11 -16.96
C THR A 107 -0.99 9.23 -17.48
N THR A 108 -1.33 9.40 -18.77
CA THR A 108 -2.35 8.59 -19.44
C THR A 108 -1.70 7.62 -20.43
N GLY A 109 -2.21 6.41 -20.50
CA GLY A 109 -1.71 5.39 -21.43
C GLY A 109 -2.59 4.14 -21.43
N TYR A 110 -2.09 3.07 -22.02
CA TYR A 110 -2.78 1.80 -22.17
C TYR A 110 -2.05 0.70 -21.38
N VAL A 111 -2.82 -0.10 -20.68
CA VAL A 111 -2.36 -1.28 -19.92
C VAL A 111 -3.20 -2.46 -20.34
N ALA A 112 -2.62 -3.67 -20.36
CA ALA A 112 -3.38 -4.89 -20.61
C ALA A 112 -4.51 -5.04 -19.59
N ALA A 113 -5.70 -5.40 -20.03
CA ALA A 113 -6.90 -5.43 -19.19
C ALA A 113 -6.78 -6.47 -18.06
N ASP A 114 -6.12 -7.59 -18.33
CA ASP A 114 -5.87 -8.68 -17.40
C ASP A 114 -4.83 -8.32 -16.30
N ALA A 115 -3.97 -7.32 -16.55
CA ALA A 115 -3.05 -6.80 -15.56
C ALA A 115 -3.73 -5.90 -14.50
N LEU A 116 -5.01 -5.59 -14.67
CA LEU A 116 -5.78 -4.72 -13.79
C LEU A 116 -6.78 -5.50 -12.93
N SER A 117 -7.01 -5.03 -11.71
CA SER A 117 -8.10 -5.50 -10.84
C SER A 117 -8.68 -4.35 -10.03
N ASN A 118 -9.95 -4.49 -9.67
CA ASN A 118 -10.63 -3.63 -8.70
C ASN A 118 -11.26 -4.44 -7.56
N VAL A 119 -10.86 -5.71 -7.44
CA VAL A 119 -11.32 -6.59 -6.36
C VAL A 119 -10.58 -6.25 -5.08
N TRP A 120 -11.30 -6.15 -3.97
CA TRP A 120 -10.72 -6.01 -2.64
C TRP A 120 -11.57 -6.72 -1.60
N ILE A 121 -10.97 -7.03 -0.46
CA ILE A 121 -11.61 -7.77 0.64
C ILE A 121 -11.72 -6.86 1.85
N ARG A 122 -12.87 -6.89 2.51
CA ARG A 122 -13.08 -6.31 3.85
C ARG A 122 -13.42 -7.43 4.82
N VAL A 123 -12.68 -7.50 5.91
CA VAL A 123 -12.94 -8.40 7.03
C VAL A 123 -13.46 -7.56 8.19
N SER A 124 -14.69 -7.79 8.60
CA SER A 124 -15.23 -7.15 9.80
C SER A 124 -15.17 -8.15 10.97
N LYS A 125 -14.26 -7.88 11.90
CA LYS A 125 -14.08 -8.69 13.11
C LYS A 125 -15.35 -8.67 13.96
N ARG A 126 -15.96 -7.49 14.10
CA ARG A 126 -17.20 -7.31 14.88
C ARG A 126 -18.39 -8.07 14.31
N LYS A 127 -18.50 -8.08 12.97
CA LYS A 127 -19.62 -8.78 12.29
C LYS A 127 -19.28 -10.24 11.98
N ARG A 128 -18.03 -10.65 12.18
CA ARG A 128 -17.49 -11.98 11.82
C ARG A 128 -17.85 -12.34 10.39
N ARG A 129 -17.50 -11.42 9.46
CA ARG A 129 -17.79 -11.57 8.04
C ARG A 129 -16.63 -11.15 7.16
N VAL A 130 -16.51 -11.83 6.05
CA VAL A 130 -15.67 -11.46 4.92
C VAL A 130 -16.56 -10.94 3.81
N TYR A 131 -16.27 -9.74 3.32
CA TYR A 131 -16.93 -9.10 2.20
C TYR A 131 -15.96 -8.98 1.04
N VAL A 132 -16.40 -9.33 -0.16
CA VAL A 132 -15.64 -9.16 -1.41
C VAL A 132 -16.29 -8.08 -2.23
N TYR A 133 -15.52 -7.08 -2.63
CA TYR A 133 -15.98 -5.95 -3.41
C TYR A 133 -15.33 -5.93 -4.79
N ARG A 134 -16.05 -5.33 -5.75
CA ARG A 134 -15.53 -4.90 -7.06
C ARG A 134 -15.72 -3.38 -7.17
N GLY A 135 -14.62 -2.63 -6.94
CA GLY A 135 -14.73 -1.19 -6.72
C GLY A 135 -15.60 -0.88 -5.51
N ALA A 136 -16.69 -0.16 -5.69
CA ALA A 136 -17.66 0.16 -4.62
C ALA A 136 -18.77 -0.89 -4.44
N GLU A 137 -18.92 -1.82 -5.39
CA GLU A 137 -20.00 -2.80 -5.40
C GLU A 137 -19.65 -4.01 -4.51
N LEU A 138 -20.58 -4.38 -3.62
CA LEU A 138 -20.48 -5.61 -2.83
C LEU A 138 -20.83 -6.81 -3.71
N ALA A 139 -19.85 -7.64 -4.01
CA ALA A 139 -20.05 -8.85 -4.82
C ALA A 139 -20.45 -10.06 -3.95
N HIS A 140 -19.80 -10.25 -2.80
CA HIS A 140 -20.07 -11.40 -1.92
C HIS A 140 -19.92 -11.03 -0.45
N ALA A 141 -20.63 -11.76 0.42
CA ALA A 141 -20.49 -11.69 1.87
C ALA A 141 -20.59 -13.09 2.46
N PHE A 142 -19.63 -13.47 3.30
CA PHE A 142 -19.54 -14.78 3.92
C PHE A 142 -19.40 -14.68 5.43
N GLU A 143 -20.01 -15.58 6.18
CA GLU A 143 -19.71 -15.78 7.59
C GLU A 143 -18.28 -16.26 7.75
N ALA A 144 -17.59 -15.80 8.80
CA ALA A 144 -16.20 -16.15 9.03
C ALA A 144 -15.93 -16.41 10.51
N ASP A 145 -15.14 -17.43 10.77
CA ASP A 145 -14.58 -17.67 12.09
C ASP A 145 -13.35 -16.78 12.27
N MET A 146 -13.14 -16.30 13.47
CA MET A 146 -12.10 -15.35 13.82
C MET A 146 -11.14 -15.91 14.87
N ALA A 147 -10.13 -15.12 15.19
CA ALA A 147 -9.24 -15.42 16.30
C ALA A 147 -10.01 -15.54 17.62
N TYR A 148 -9.47 -16.36 18.52
CA TYR A 148 -10.00 -16.56 19.86
C TYR A 148 -10.29 -15.24 20.58
N ASN A 149 -9.39 -14.25 20.47
CA ASN A 149 -9.63 -12.89 20.94
C ASN A 149 -9.89 -11.96 19.73
N ALA A 150 -11.15 -11.89 19.29
CA ALA A 150 -11.54 -11.15 18.09
C ALA A 150 -11.58 -9.63 18.27
N PHE A 151 -11.69 -9.10 19.51
CA PHE A 151 -11.97 -7.69 19.77
C PHE A 151 -10.74 -6.79 19.92
N ALA A 152 -9.54 -7.36 19.86
CA ALA A 152 -8.30 -6.62 20.00
C ALA A 152 -7.37 -6.82 18.82
N ASP A 153 -6.59 -5.79 18.52
CA ASP A 153 -5.56 -5.85 17.48
C ASP A 153 -4.40 -6.78 17.88
N LYS A 154 -3.82 -7.45 16.90
CA LYS A 154 -2.64 -8.29 17.08
C LYS A 154 -1.39 -7.42 17.26
N LYS A 155 -0.69 -7.60 18.39
CA LYS A 155 0.55 -6.85 18.69
C LYS A 155 1.77 -7.74 18.83
N ARG A 156 1.57 -9.03 19.07
CA ARG A 156 2.63 -10.04 19.23
C ARG A 156 2.11 -11.43 18.95
N ASN A 157 3.03 -12.39 18.86
CA ASN A 157 2.66 -13.79 18.71
C ASN A 157 1.96 -14.30 19.96
N GLY A 158 0.89 -15.04 19.77
CA GLY A 158 0.21 -15.82 20.81
C GLY A 158 0.90 -17.16 21.03
N GLY A 159 0.46 -17.89 22.03
CA GLY A 159 0.92 -19.24 22.33
C GLY A 159 0.07 -19.88 23.42
N LYS A 160 0.33 -21.15 23.74
CA LYS A 160 -0.43 -21.89 24.78
C LYS A 160 -0.40 -21.16 26.14
N THR A 161 0.69 -20.46 26.44
CA THR A 161 0.85 -19.66 27.67
C THR A 161 0.35 -18.22 27.56
N ARG A 162 -0.02 -17.79 26.35
CA ARG A 162 -0.50 -16.44 26.03
C ARG A 162 -1.63 -16.49 24.99
N PRO A 163 -2.74 -17.20 25.26
CA PRO A 163 -3.83 -17.35 24.30
C PRO A 163 -4.59 -16.04 24.05
N ASP A 164 -4.52 -15.07 24.95
CA ASP A 164 -5.06 -13.71 24.81
C ASP A 164 -4.41 -12.93 23.65
N HIS A 165 -3.24 -13.33 23.15
CA HIS A 165 -2.57 -12.81 21.98
C HIS A 165 -2.92 -13.54 20.67
N TRP A 166 -3.77 -14.55 20.69
CA TRP A 166 -4.39 -15.10 19.50
C TRP A 166 -5.44 -14.13 18.97
N ARG A 167 -4.98 -13.20 18.15
CA ARG A 167 -5.75 -12.06 17.64
C ARG A 167 -5.58 -11.93 16.13
N THR A 168 -6.62 -11.54 15.45
CA THR A 168 -6.55 -11.12 14.05
C THR A 168 -6.07 -9.66 14.00
N PRO A 169 -5.03 -9.33 13.19
CA PRO A 169 -4.53 -7.97 13.10
C PRO A 169 -5.55 -7.04 12.44
N GLU A 170 -5.47 -5.75 12.77
CA GLU A 170 -6.30 -4.69 12.18
C GLU A 170 -5.47 -3.82 11.22
N GLY A 171 -6.14 -3.24 10.22
CA GLY A 171 -5.56 -2.34 9.25
C GLY A 171 -5.66 -2.82 7.82
N THR A 172 -4.88 -2.20 6.94
CA THR A 172 -4.84 -2.52 5.51
C THR A 172 -3.67 -3.46 5.20
N PHE A 173 -3.99 -4.58 4.61
CA PHE A 173 -3.07 -5.63 4.16
C PHE A 173 -3.24 -5.88 2.66
N TYR A 174 -2.49 -6.82 2.14
CA TYR A 174 -2.71 -7.40 0.81
C TYR A 174 -2.30 -8.87 0.80
N VAL A 175 -2.82 -9.61 -0.16
CA VAL A 175 -2.47 -11.01 -0.36
C VAL A 175 -1.05 -11.09 -0.95
N VAL A 176 -0.12 -11.76 -0.25
CA VAL A 176 1.25 -11.97 -0.72
C VAL A 176 1.47 -13.34 -1.34
N HIS A 177 0.59 -14.31 -1.02
CA HIS A 177 0.70 -15.66 -1.55
C HIS A 177 -0.66 -16.34 -1.55
N LYS A 178 -0.92 -17.14 -2.59
CA LYS A 178 -2.07 -18.04 -2.69
C LYS A 178 -1.56 -19.47 -2.52
N ASN A 179 -1.91 -20.11 -1.40
CA ASN A 179 -1.54 -21.50 -1.12
C ASN A 179 -2.69 -22.45 -1.48
N PRO A 180 -2.62 -23.18 -2.63
CA PRO A 180 -3.65 -24.12 -3.04
C PRO A 180 -3.62 -25.44 -2.27
N GLN A 181 -2.55 -25.70 -1.48
CA GLN A 181 -2.31 -26.91 -0.71
C GLN A 181 -2.17 -26.60 0.78
N SER A 182 -3.00 -25.67 1.28
CA SER A 182 -3.06 -25.37 2.71
C SER A 182 -3.61 -26.56 3.47
N GLU A 183 -3.12 -26.77 4.71
CA GLU A 183 -3.72 -27.72 5.65
C GLU A 183 -5.18 -27.37 6.00
N PHE A 184 -5.60 -26.14 5.69
CA PHE A 184 -6.97 -25.64 5.82
C PHE A 184 -7.63 -25.46 4.45
N TYR A 185 -7.52 -26.42 3.55
CA TYR A 185 -8.08 -26.45 2.20
C TYR A 185 -7.30 -25.55 1.22
N LYS A 186 -7.56 -24.24 1.19
CA LYS A 186 -6.86 -23.20 0.42
C LYS A 186 -6.65 -22.01 1.32
N ALA A 187 -5.56 -21.25 1.12
CA ALA A 187 -5.28 -20.07 1.93
C ALA A 187 -4.74 -18.90 1.12
N LEU A 188 -5.21 -17.70 1.46
CA LEU A 188 -4.69 -16.41 1.02
C LEU A 188 -3.84 -15.84 2.14
N VAL A 189 -2.52 -15.89 1.98
CA VAL A 189 -1.57 -15.39 2.98
C VAL A 189 -1.47 -13.88 2.88
N LEU A 190 -1.59 -13.18 4.01
CA LEU A 190 -1.51 -11.72 4.09
C LEU A 190 -0.09 -11.26 4.45
N ASN A 191 0.25 -10.03 4.07
CA ASN A 191 1.55 -9.39 4.33
C ASN A 191 1.72 -8.95 5.81
N TYR A 192 1.31 -9.78 6.75
CA TYR A 192 1.55 -9.56 8.18
C TYR A 192 2.80 -10.33 8.65
N PRO A 193 3.69 -9.73 9.46
CA PRO A 193 3.67 -8.34 9.95
C PRO A 193 4.09 -7.33 8.86
N LYS A 194 3.48 -6.14 8.89
CA LYS A 194 3.86 -5.02 8.02
C LYS A 194 4.80 -4.04 8.75
N VAL A 195 5.27 -3.01 8.06
CA VAL A 195 6.29 -2.08 8.59
C VAL A 195 5.83 -1.39 9.88
N GLU A 196 4.54 -1.04 9.99
CA GLU A 196 3.99 -0.42 11.20
C GLU A 196 4.01 -1.37 12.39
N ASP A 197 3.72 -2.64 12.17
CA ASP A 197 3.82 -3.70 13.20
C ASP A 197 5.28 -3.90 13.62
N ALA A 198 6.17 -3.94 12.63
CA ALA A 198 7.61 -4.10 12.85
C ALA A 198 8.20 -2.90 13.62
N ARG A 199 7.76 -1.67 13.33
CA ARG A 199 8.17 -0.49 14.09
C ARG A 199 7.79 -0.61 15.56
N ARG A 200 6.51 -0.90 15.83
CA ARG A 200 6.02 -1.12 17.20
C ARG A 200 6.77 -2.27 17.89
N GLY A 201 7.06 -3.34 17.14
CA GLY A 201 7.78 -4.48 17.68
C GLY A 201 9.24 -4.19 18.02
N LEU A 202 9.92 -3.40 17.19
CA LEU A 202 11.28 -2.94 17.46
C LEU A 202 11.34 -2.03 18.68
N ASP A 203 10.44 -1.04 18.77
CA ASP A 203 10.34 -0.11 19.88
C ASP A 203 10.01 -0.82 21.21
N ALA A 204 9.26 -1.92 21.14
CA ALA A 204 8.93 -2.78 22.29
C ALA A 204 9.98 -3.87 22.58
N GLY A 205 11.08 -3.94 21.84
CA GLY A 205 12.11 -4.98 22.00
C GLY A 205 11.66 -6.39 21.64
N LEU A 206 10.56 -6.53 20.86
CA LEU A 206 10.04 -7.84 20.42
C LEU A 206 10.79 -8.40 19.22
N ILE A 207 11.35 -7.54 18.39
CA ILE A 207 12.14 -7.93 17.22
C ILE A 207 13.44 -7.16 17.15
N SER A 208 14.42 -7.74 16.48
CA SER A 208 15.71 -7.10 16.22
C SER A 208 15.62 -6.06 15.09
N ARG A 209 16.62 -5.19 14.99
CA ARG A 209 16.80 -4.28 13.85
C ARG A 209 16.85 -5.05 12.52
N ALA A 210 17.54 -6.17 12.47
CA ALA A 210 17.64 -7.00 11.27
C ALA A 210 16.27 -7.53 10.82
N GLN A 211 15.43 -7.98 11.77
CA GLN A 211 14.07 -8.43 11.46
C GLN A 211 13.18 -7.26 10.97
N TYR A 212 13.31 -6.08 11.58
CA TYR A 212 12.62 -4.87 11.11
C TYR A 212 12.98 -4.55 9.66
N GLU A 213 14.28 -4.50 9.33
CA GLU A 213 14.74 -4.20 7.98
C GLU A 213 14.28 -5.26 6.96
N ALA A 214 14.28 -6.54 7.34
CA ALA A 214 13.79 -7.61 6.49
C ALA A 214 12.28 -7.47 6.19
N ILE A 215 11.47 -7.10 7.19
CA ILE A 215 10.02 -6.84 7.00
C ILE A 215 9.82 -5.61 6.10
N ARG A 216 10.59 -4.53 6.32
CA ARG A 216 10.53 -3.31 5.53
C ARG A 216 10.87 -3.59 4.05
N GLN A 217 11.93 -4.33 3.80
CA GLN A 217 12.33 -4.72 2.45
C GLN A 217 11.27 -5.59 1.78
N ALA A 218 10.76 -6.60 2.48
CA ALA A 218 9.71 -7.46 1.95
C ALA A 218 8.46 -6.67 1.54
N GLN A 219 8.04 -5.67 2.33
CA GLN A 219 6.90 -4.82 1.98
C GLN A 219 7.18 -3.94 0.76
N GLN A 220 8.39 -3.38 0.63
CA GLN A 220 8.79 -2.57 -0.53
C GLN A 220 8.81 -3.39 -1.83
N GLU A 221 9.20 -4.66 -1.73
CA GLU A 221 9.30 -5.58 -2.88
C GLU A 221 8.02 -6.41 -3.08
N HIS A 222 6.96 -6.12 -2.35
CA HIS A 222 5.69 -6.87 -2.35
C HIS A 222 5.88 -8.38 -2.11
N ARG A 223 6.90 -8.76 -1.35
CA ARG A 223 7.21 -10.15 -1.00
C ARG A 223 6.68 -10.52 0.38
N MET A 224 6.64 -11.83 0.64
CA MET A 224 6.26 -12.38 1.94
C MET A 224 7.25 -11.91 3.02
N PRO A 225 6.77 -11.28 4.12
CA PRO A 225 7.64 -10.90 5.22
C PRO A 225 8.12 -12.11 6.03
N PRO A 226 9.15 -11.98 6.89
CA PRO A 226 9.52 -13.01 7.85
C PRO A 226 8.33 -13.41 8.75
N MET A 227 7.92 -14.67 8.68
CA MET A 227 6.72 -15.19 9.36
C MET A 227 6.97 -15.72 10.78
N GLY A 228 8.24 -15.95 11.15
CA GLY A 228 8.62 -16.55 12.44
C GLY A 228 9.15 -15.55 13.47
N THR A 229 8.62 -14.33 13.52
CA THR A 229 9.03 -13.32 14.50
C THR A 229 8.15 -13.36 15.76
N ASP A 230 8.57 -12.67 16.84
CA ASP A 230 7.73 -12.51 18.04
C ASP A 230 6.49 -11.64 17.82
N LEU A 231 6.34 -11.02 16.65
CA LEU A 231 5.08 -10.40 16.20
C LEU A 231 4.08 -11.46 15.73
N GLY A 232 4.55 -12.63 15.36
CA GLY A 232 3.83 -13.68 14.66
C GLY A 232 3.95 -13.52 13.14
N GLY A 233 3.18 -14.29 12.44
CA GLY A 233 3.07 -14.35 10.97
C GLY A 233 1.95 -15.28 10.59
N TRP A 234 1.91 -15.72 9.32
CA TRP A 234 0.93 -16.69 8.83
C TRP A 234 -0.52 -16.28 9.14
N ILE A 235 -0.82 -15.00 8.93
CA ILE A 235 -2.20 -14.52 8.97
C ILE A 235 -2.80 -14.78 7.60
N GLU A 236 -3.88 -15.54 7.58
CA GLU A 236 -4.48 -16.06 6.36
C GLU A 236 -6.00 -15.87 6.35
N ILE A 237 -6.57 -15.74 5.16
CA ILE A 237 -7.98 -16.05 4.92
C ILE A 237 -7.98 -17.44 4.31
N HIS A 238 -8.57 -18.44 4.98
CA HIS A 238 -8.47 -19.85 4.58
C HIS A 238 -9.81 -20.58 4.66
N GLY A 239 -9.85 -21.79 4.11
CA GLY A 239 -10.98 -22.67 4.19
C GLY A 239 -11.18 -23.31 5.56
N ASP A 240 -11.94 -24.38 5.61
CA ASP A 240 -12.30 -25.16 6.79
C ASP A 240 -12.96 -24.38 7.93
N GLY A 241 -13.54 -23.20 7.60
CA GLY A 241 -14.38 -22.46 8.53
C GLY A 241 -15.71 -23.17 8.78
N THR A 242 -16.21 -23.05 10.01
CA THR A 242 -17.47 -23.68 10.44
C THR A 242 -18.68 -23.07 9.73
N GLY A 243 -18.62 -21.76 9.40
CA GLY A 243 -19.71 -20.97 8.89
C GLY A 243 -20.69 -20.50 9.97
N ASP A 244 -20.35 -20.68 11.24
CA ASP A 244 -21.16 -20.32 12.40
C ASP A 244 -20.61 -19.08 13.12
N ALA A 245 -19.68 -18.37 12.45
CA ALA A 245 -19.03 -17.18 12.96
C ALA A 245 -18.43 -17.36 14.37
N THR A 246 -17.72 -18.46 14.58
CA THR A 246 -17.13 -18.84 15.86
C THR A 246 -15.76 -18.16 16.09
N ALA A 247 -15.14 -18.43 17.23
CA ALA A 247 -13.82 -17.89 17.61
C ALA A 247 -12.90 -19.05 18.04
N TRP A 248 -12.05 -19.51 17.11
CA TRP A 248 -11.14 -20.63 17.38
C TRP A 248 -9.75 -20.46 16.76
N THR A 249 -9.55 -19.51 15.84
CA THR A 249 -8.27 -19.38 15.16
C THR A 249 -7.23 -18.66 16.03
N GLN A 250 -5.96 -18.76 15.63
CA GLN A 250 -4.85 -18.09 16.31
C GLN A 250 -4.54 -16.70 15.72
N GLY A 251 -5.37 -16.23 14.79
CA GLY A 251 -5.21 -14.96 14.10
C GLY A 251 -5.75 -14.94 12.69
N CYS A 252 -5.96 -16.11 12.11
CA CYS A 252 -6.51 -16.25 10.75
C CYS A 252 -8.02 -15.97 10.71
N VAL A 253 -8.53 -15.85 9.50
CA VAL A 253 -9.94 -15.70 9.17
C VAL A 253 -10.37 -16.94 8.40
N ALA A 254 -11.18 -17.80 9.00
CA ALA A 254 -11.62 -19.04 8.37
C ALA A 254 -13.02 -18.88 7.77
N ILE A 255 -13.21 -19.35 6.55
CA ILE A 255 -14.49 -19.36 5.83
C ILE A 255 -14.78 -20.77 5.31
N ARG A 256 -16.04 -21.07 5.01
CA ARG A 256 -16.39 -22.38 4.42
C ARG A 256 -15.68 -22.59 3.08
N ASN A 257 -15.34 -23.86 2.76
CA ASN A 257 -14.61 -24.20 1.54
C ASN A 257 -15.27 -23.68 0.26
N GLY A 258 -16.60 -23.77 0.14
CA GLY A 258 -17.31 -23.21 -1.00
C GLY A 258 -17.20 -21.68 -1.12
N ALA A 259 -17.14 -20.93 0.01
CA ALA A 259 -16.86 -19.51 0.00
C ALA A 259 -15.40 -19.23 -0.39
N MET A 260 -14.48 -20.07 0.08
CA MET A 260 -13.07 -19.99 -0.30
C MET A 260 -12.85 -20.21 -1.79
N ASP A 261 -13.58 -21.12 -2.44
CA ASP A 261 -13.54 -21.32 -3.88
C ASP A 261 -13.99 -20.07 -4.65
N VAL A 262 -15.09 -19.44 -4.23
CA VAL A 262 -15.58 -18.21 -4.84
C VAL A 262 -14.55 -17.08 -4.74
N ILE A 263 -13.91 -16.93 -3.57
CA ILE A 263 -12.88 -15.90 -3.37
C ILE A 263 -11.62 -16.25 -4.19
N TRP A 264 -11.25 -17.50 -4.24
CA TRP A 264 -10.04 -17.98 -4.91
C TRP A 264 -9.96 -17.57 -6.37
N GLU A 265 -11.07 -17.67 -7.10
CA GLU A 265 -11.12 -17.33 -8.53
C GLU A 265 -10.99 -15.82 -8.79
N GLN A 266 -11.36 -14.98 -7.83
CA GLN A 266 -11.42 -13.54 -8.01
C GLN A 266 -10.18 -12.80 -7.48
N VAL A 267 -9.52 -13.38 -6.47
CA VAL A 267 -8.42 -12.77 -5.73
C VAL A 267 -7.08 -13.15 -6.33
N ARG A 268 -6.20 -12.18 -6.45
CA ARG A 268 -4.81 -12.33 -6.92
C ARG A 268 -3.83 -11.94 -5.82
N VAL A 269 -2.56 -12.30 -5.99
CA VAL A 269 -1.48 -11.66 -5.22
C VAL A 269 -1.54 -10.16 -5.48
N GLY A 270 -1.35 -9.36 -4.42
CA GLY A 270 -1.53 -7.90 -4.48
C GLY A 270 -2.95 -7.42 -4.12
N THR A 271 -3.98 -8.28 -4.11
CA THR A 271 -5.35 -7.87 -3.75
C THR A 271 -5.40 -7.23 -2.37
N PRO A 272 -5.95 -5.99 -2.24
CA PRO A 272 -6.08 -5.31 -0.96
C PRO A 272 -7.04 -6.01 -0.01
N VAL A 273 -6.69 -6.01 1.29
CA VAL A 273 -7.51 -6.57 2.38
C VAL A 273 -7.56 -5.57 3.53
N LEU A 274 -8.76 -5.09 3.86
CA LEU A 274 -9.01 -4.28 5.05
C LEU A 274 -9.55 -5.18 6.16
N ILE A 275 -8.94 -5.16 7.33
CA ILE A 275 -9.41 -5.86 8.55
C ILE A 275 -9.73 -4.82 9.62
N GLU A 276 -10.96 -4.82 10.16
CA GLU A 276 -11.47 -3.86 11.14
C GLU A 276 -12.43 -4.48 12.17
#